data_ccdff6e64eac0529e7e47db09c7bf81f
#
_entry.id   ccdff6e64eac0529e7e47db09c7bf81f
#
_cell.length_a   1.000
_cell.length_b   1.000
_cell.length_c   1.000
_cell.angle_alpha   90.00
_cell.angle_beta   90.00
_cell.angle_gamma   90.00
#
_symmetry.space_group_name_H-M   'P 1'
#
loop_
_entity.id
_entity.type
_entity.pdbx_description
1 polymer ?
#
loop_
_entity_poly.entity_id
_entity_poly.type
_entity_poly.pdbx_seq_one_letter_code
_entity_poly.pdbx_strand_id
1 'polypeptide(L)'
;LFCFGPTHEEVITDIVRKEINSYKQLPINFYQIQTKFRDEIRPRFGVMRAREFLMKDSYSFHTDIDCLKNTYEKMYKTYSEIFEAIGLNFRAVQADNGAIGGDGSHEFHVLADSGEDELVYSEETDFAANSEVAKNHPDRDKLKKCRGIEVGHIFQLGTKYSEAMKAEFIDELGKPKPLLMGCYGIGVSRIVAAAIEQSHDEKGIIFPSSIAPFEVIL
;
A
#
# COMPACT_ATOMS: atom_id res chain seq x y z
N LEU A 1 -8.56 -27.15 11.48
CA LEU A 1 -7.65 -26.46 10.58
C LEU A 1 -7.78 -24.97 10.83
N PHE A 2 -6.65 -24.27 11.04
CA PHE A 2 -6.60 -22.81 11.20
C PHE A 2 -5.79 -22.21 10.05
N CYS A 3 -6.14 -20.98 9.66
CA CYS A 3 -5.39 -20.20 8.69
C CYS A 3 -4.80 -18.96 9.38
N PHE A 4 -3.50 -18.77 9.31
CA PHE A 4 -2.87 -17.52 9.69
C PHE A 4 -3.17 -16.47 8.63
N GLY A 5 -3.57 -15.27 9.05
CA GLY A 5 -4.04 -14.23 8.14
C GLY A 5 -2.96 -13.69 7.20
N PRO A 6 -3.03 -13.98 5.90
CA PRO A 6 -2.12 -13.37 4.90
C PRO A 6 -2.53 -11.92 4.58
N THR A 7 -3.80 -11.63 4.76
CA THR A 7 -4.45 -10.31 4.57
C THR A 7 -5.82 -10.32 5.25
N HIS A 8 -6.43 -9.17 5.49
CA HIS A 8 -7.64 -9.10 6.33
C HIS A 8 -8.84 -8.41 5.66
N GLU A 9 -8.90 -8.31 4.34
CA GLU A 9 -10.06 -7.76 3.61
C GLU A 9 -11.35 -8.50 3.99
N GLU A 10 -11.32 -9.82 4.01
CA GLU A 10 -12.50 -10.63 4.35
C GLU A 10 -12.87 -10.48 5.83
N VAL A 11 -11.88 -10.44 6.73
CA VAL A 11 -12.11 -10.29 8.17
C VAL A 11 -12.79 -8.96 8.48
N ILE A 12 -12.27 -7.86 7.93
CA ILE A 12 -12.85 -6.53 8.20
C ILE A 12 -14.23 -6.38 7.52
N THR A 13 -14.42 -6.96 6.34
CA THR A 13 -15.71 -6.96 5.65
C THR A 13 -16.76 -7.72 6.48
N ASP A 14 -16.39 -8.86 7.11
CA ASP A 14 -17.29 -9.61 8.01
C ASP A 14 -17.68 -8.80 9.26
N ILE A 15 -16.75 -8.05 9.83
CA ILE A 15 -17.03 -7.15 10.95
C ILE A 15 -17.98 -6.03 10.50
N VAL A 16 -17.65 -5.34 9.41
CA VAL A 16 -18.39 -4.20 8.92
C VAL A 16 -19.83 -4.56 8.54
N ARG A 17 -20.06 -5.69 7.85
CA ARG A 17 -21.41 -6.13 7.50
C ARG A 17 -22.33 -6.39 8.70
N LYS A 18 -21.77 -6.59 9.90
CA LYS A 18 -22.52 -6.80 11.12
C LYS A 18 -22.79 -5.51 11.90
N GLU A 19 -21.89 -4.53 11.76
CA GLU A 19 -21.88 -3.31 12.58
C GLU A 19 -22.39 -2.08 11.82
N ILE A 20 -22.20 -2.04 10.49
CA ILE A 20 -22.57 -0.90 9.64
C ILE A 20 -23.78 -1.27 8.81
N ASN A 21 -24.86 -0.54 9.03
CA ASN A 21 -26.14 -0.79 8.33
C ASN A 21 -26.81 0.47 7.77
N SER A 22 -26.21 1.66 7.96
CA SER A 22 -26.78 2.93 7.51
C SER A 22 -25.74 3.81 6.85
N TYR A 23 -26.13 4.53 5.80
CA TYR A 23 -25.32 5.56 5.15
C TYR A 23 -24.77 6.61 6.13
N LYS A 24 -25.47 6.88 7.23
CA LYS A 24 -25.05 7.86 8.26
C LYS A 24 -23.77 7.45 9.01
N GLN A 25 -23.39 6.19 8.94
CA GLN A 25 -22.17 5.66 9.56
C GLN A 25 -20.97 5.73 8.61
N LEU A 26 -21.17 6.15 7.36
CA LEU A 26 -20.15 6.20 6.31
C LEU A 26 -19.78 7.66 5.96
N PRO A 27 -18.56 7.92 5.48
CA PRO A 27 -17.47 6.95 5.34
C PRO A 27 -16.82 6.57 6.67
N ILE A 28 -16.26 5.36 6.74
CA ILE A 28 -15.51 4.90 7.90
C ILE A 28 -14.20 4.26 7.44
N ASN A 29 -13.14 4.38 8.24
CA ASN A 29 -11.84 3.79 7.97
C ASN A 29 -11.32 3.10 9.24
N PHE A 30 -11.02 1.80 9.13
CA PHE A 30 -10.43 1.00 10.17
C PHE A 30 -8.97 0.70 9.84
N TYR A 31 -8.12 0.59 10.83
CA TYR A 31 -6.74 0.18 10.64
C TYR A 31 -6.26 -0.72 11.76
N GLN A 32 -5.22 -1.45 11.47
CA GLN A 32 -4.45 -2.22 12.44
C GLN A 32 -2.95 -2.18 12.08
N ILE A 33 -2.13 -2.44 13.08
CA ILE A 33 -0.71 -2.75 12.89
C ILE A 33 -0.52 -4.13 13.48
N GLN A 34 -0.31 -5.12 12.63
CA GLN A 34 -0.35 -6.52 13.03
C GLN A 34 0.58 -7.37 12.16
N THR A 35 1.03 -8.47 12.72
CA THR A 35 1.78 -9.51 12.01
C THR A 35 0.91 -10.18 10.96
N LYS A 36 1.46 -10.31 9.75
CA LYS A 36 0.90 -11.09 8.65
C LYS A 36 1.76 -12.31 8.39
N PHE A 37 1.12 -13.36 7.90
CA PHE A 37 1.76 -14.63 7.54
C PHE A 37 1.47 -14.95 6.08
N ARG A 38 2.51 -15.04 5.27
CA ARG A 38 2.40 -15.41 3.86
C ARG A 38 3.33 -16.56 3.54
N ASP A 39 2.87 -17.52 2.74
CA ASP A 39 3.70 -18.64 2.29
C ASP A 39 4.67 -18.17 1.18
N GLU A 40 5.64 -17.33 1.59
CA GLU A 40 6.65 -16.82 0.68
C GLU A 40 7.57 -17.94 0.21
N ILE A 41 7.55 -18.19 -1.09
CA ILE A 41 8.30 -19.29 -1.73
C ILE A 41 9.82 -19.00 -1.72
N ARG A 42 10.21 -17.74 -1.81
CA ARG A 42 11.61 -17.29 -1.87
C ARG A 42 11.93 -16.24 -0.82
N PRO A 43 11.92 -16.59 0.49
CA PRO A 43 12.31 -15.65 1.53
C PRO A 43 13.78 -15.29 1.34
N ARG A 44 14.07 -13.99 1.44
CA ARG A 44 15.44 -13.46 1.27
C ARG A 44 15.57 -12.06 1.86
N PHE A 45 16.80 -11.59 2.02
CA PHE A 45 17.12 -10.26 2.52
C PHE A 45 16.50 -9.95 3.90
N GLY A 46 16.51 -10.93 4.81
CA GLY A 46 16.01 -10.76 6.18
C GLY A 46 14.53 -10.32 6.20
N VAL A 47 14.26 -9.17 6.82
CA VAL A 47 12.91 -8.65 6.99
C VAL A 47 12.30 -8.03 5.72
N MET A 48 13.07 -7.92 4.64
CA MET A 48 12.55 -7.36 3.38
C MET A 48 11.54 -8.30 2.72
N ARG A 49 11.82 -9.62 2.73
CA ARG A 49 10.97 -10.63 2.13
C ARG A 49 10.89 -11.87 3.02
N ALA A 50 10.07 -11.78 4.05
CA ALA A 50 9.89 -12.82 5.07
C ALA A 50 8.48 -13.44 4.98
N ARG A 51 8.30 -14.61 5.59
CA ARG A 51 6.99 -15.28 5.72
C ARG A 51 6.13 -14.70 6.84
N GLU A 52 6.77 -14.09 7.81
CA GLU A 52 6.16 -13.39 8.93
C GLU A 52 6.70 -11.96 8.95
N PHE A 53 5.81 -10.96 8.94
CA PHE A 53 6.19 -9.56 8.89
C PHE A 53 5.12 -8.65 9.48
N LEU A 54 5.54 -7.49 9.98
CA LEU A 54 4.65 -6.48 10.51
C LEU A 54 4.12 -5.60 9.38
N MET A 55 2.80 -5.45 9.32
CA MET A 55 2.10 -4.60 8.36
C MET A 55 1.13 -3.67 9.08
N LYS A 56 1.09 -2.40 8.65
CA LYS A 56 -0.06 -1.53 8.87
C LYS A 56 -1.00 -1.72 7.70
N ASP A 57 -2.18 -2.16 7.95
CA ASP A 57 -3.24 -2.27 6.96
C ASP A 57 -4.49 -1.51 7.41
N SER A 58 -5.12 -0.82 6.47
CA SER A 58 -6.32 -0.05 6.72
C SER A 58 -7.32 -0.26 5.59
N TYR A 59 -8.59 -0.15 5.95
CA TYR A 59 -9.72 -0.48 5.08
C TYR A 59 -10.79 0.58 5.25
N SER A 60 -11.16 1.21 4.14
CA SER A 60 -12.21 2.22 4.14
C SER A 60 -13.47 1.73 3.45
N PHE A 61 -14.62 2.22 3.93
CA PHE A 61 -15.95 1.85 3.43
C PHE A 61 -16.74 3.10 3.10
N HIS A 62 -17.43 3.09 1.95
CA HIS A 62 -18.03 4.26 1.35
C HIS A 62 -19.41 3.99 0.75
N THR A 63 -20.19 5.05 0.63
CA THR A 63 -21.51 5.03 -0.02
C THR A 63 -21.41 5.06 -1.54
N ASP A 64 -20.39 5.73 -2.08
CA ASP A 64 -20.24 6.00 -3.52
C ASP A 64 -18.77 6.12 -3.92
N ILE A 65 -18.56 6.16 -5.23
CA ILE A 65 -17.22 6.17 -5.83
C ILE A 65 -16.46 7.48 -5.57
N ASP A 66 -17.15 8.62 -5.50
CA ASP A 66 -16.49 9.91 -5.28
C ASP A 66 -15.98 10.00 -3.84
N CYS A 67 -16.74 9.48 -2.89
CA CYS A 67 -16.33 9.34 -1.50
C CYS A 67 -15.10 8.42 -1.37
N LEU A 68 -15.07 7.29 -2.09
CA LEU A 68 -13.91 6.39 -2.13
C LEU A 68 -12.69 7.09 -2.73
N LYS A 69 -12.82 7.77 -3.87
CA LYS A 69 -11.72 8.50 -4.52
C LYS A 69 -11.14 9.60 -3.62
N ASN A 70 -11.99 10.37 -2.96
CA ASN A 70 -11.52 11.39 -2.01
C ASN A 70 -10.69 10.80 -0.86
N THR A 71 -11.08 9.65 -0.34
CA THR A 71 -10.30 8.96 0.69
C THR A 71 -9.01 8.36 0.12
N TYR A 72 -9.06 7.82 -1.07
CA TYR A 72 -7.91 7.29 -1.77
C TYR A 72 -6.82 8.36 -1.99
N GLU A 73 -7.19 9.55 -2.45
CA GLU A 73 -6.27 10.68 -2.63
C GLU A 73 -5.67 11.16 -1.30
N LYS A 74 -6.48 11.22 -0.24
CA LYS A 74 -5.98 11.53 1.11
C LYS A 74 -4.96 10.50 1.57
N MET A 75 -5.22 9.21 1.36
CA MET A 75 -4.31 8.13 1.73
C MET A 75 -3.04 8.14 0.88
N TYR A 76 -3.14 8.45 -0.42
CA TYR A 76 -1.99 8.66 -1.29
C TYR A 76 -1.06 9.74 -0.74
N LYS A 77 -1.64 10.91 -0.45
CA LYS A 77 -0.89 12.04 0.12
C LYS A 77 -0.27 11.69 1.48
N THR A 78 -1.06 11.07 2.37
CA THR A 78 -0.59 10.68 3.70
C THR A 78 0.57 9.67 3.63
N TYR A 79 0.53 8.71 2.70
CA TYR A 79 1.62 7.76 2.52
C TYR A 79 2.88 8.45 1.99
N SER A 80 2.73 9.37 1.03
CA SER A 80 3.86 10.19 0.56
C SER A 80 4.49 10.97 1.71
N GLU A 81 3.68 11.66 2.52
CA GLU A 81 4.15 12.40 3.70
C GLU A 81 4.85 11.51 4.73
N ILE A 82 4.37 10.28 4.96
CA ILE A 82 5.00 9.31 5.86
C ILE A 82 6.38 8.92 5.34
N PHE A 83 6.51 8.56 4.06
CA PHE A 83 7.78 8.12 3.50
C PHE A 83 8.79 9.28 3.40
N GLU A 84 8.33 10.49 3.09
CA GLU A 84 9.15 11.70 3.16
C GLU A 84 9.65 12.00 4.57
N ALA A 85 8.78 11.91 5.58
CA ALA A 85 9.13 12.12 6.99
C ALA A 85 10.15 11.09 7.51
N ILE A 86 10.12 9.86 6.98
CA ILE A 86 11.13 8.84 7.26
C ILE A 86 12.47 9.18 6.58
N GLY A 87 12.46 10.02 5.54
CA GLY A 87 13.64 10.39 4.77
C GLY A 87 13.94 9.44 3.61
N LEU A 88 12.93 8.73 3.12
CA LEU A 88 13.07 7.79 2.01
C LEU A 88 12.95 8.50 0.65
N ASN A 89 13.84 8.16 -0.27
CA ASN A 89 13.68 8.50 -1.69
C ASN A 89 12.83 7.42 -2.36
N PHE A 90 11.60 7.76 -2.69
CA PHE A 90 10.63 6.83 -3.25
C PHE A 90 9.93 7.38 -4.49
N ARG A 91 9.22 6.50 -5.17
CA ARG A 91 8.28 6.85 -6.25
C ARG A 91 6.96 6.13 -6.03
N ALA A 92 5.87 6.86 -6.20
CA ALA A 92 4.55 6.26 -6.33
C ALA A 92 4.35 5.84 -7.79
N VAL A 93 4.05 4.58 -8.00
CA VAL A 93 3.93 3.94 -9.31
C VAL A 93 2.51 3.47 -9.49
N GLN A 94 1.89 3.85 -10.59
CA GLN A 94 0.59 3.28 -10.95
C GLN A 94 0.76 1.78 -11.21
N ALA A 95 0.05 0.98 -10.44
CA ALA A 95 0.09 -0.47 -10.55
C ALA A 95 -1.05 -1.00 -11.44
N ASP A 96 -0.82 -2.16 -12.03
CA ASP A 96 -1.89 -2.92 -12.66
C ASP A 96 -2.77 -3.54 -11.55
N ASN A 97 -4.08 -3.34 -11.66
CA ASN A 97 -5.04 -3.80 -10.65
C ASN A 97 -5.16 -5.32 -10.54
N GLY A 98 -4.57 -6.05 -11.47
CA GLY A 98 -4.49 -7.52 -11.46
C GLY A 98 -5.81 -8.21 -11.10
N ALA A 99 -5.72 -9.31 -10.36
CA ALA A 99 -6.89 -10.07 -9.89
C ALA A 99 -7.74 -9.35 -8.83
N ILE A 100 -7.25 -8.26 -8.23
CA ILE A 100 -7.97 -7.51 -7.20
C ILE A 100 -9.09 -6.66 -7.83
N GLY A 101 -8.92 -6.19 -9.07
CA GLY A 101 -9.90 -5.36 -9.78
C GLY A 101 -10.04 -3.96 -9.17
N GLY A 102 -10.71 -3.06 -9.86
CA GLY A 102 -10.88 -1.66 -9.46
C GLY A 102 -10.13 -0.72 -10.40
N ASP A 103 -10.44 0.58 -10.35
CA ASP A 103 -9.99 1.56 -11.35
C ASP A 103 -8.70 2.30 -10.98
N GLY A 104 -7.99 1.87 -9.96
CA GLY A 104 -6.73 2.51 -9.59
C GLY A 104 -6.05 1.85 -8.40
N SER A 105 -4.76 1.59 -8.55
CA SER A 105 -3.86 1.29 -7.44
C SER A 105 -2.52 1.98 -7.64
N HIS A 106 -1.86 2.30 -6.53
CA HIS A 106 -0.50 2.83 -6.54
C HIS A 106 0.36 2.05 -5.55
N GLU A 107 1.53 1.68 -6.03
CA GLU A 107 2.61 1.13 -5.23
C GLU A 107 3.62 2.22 -4.90
N PHE A 108 4.11 2.23 -3.67
CA PHE A 108 5.19 3.12 -3.24
C PHE A 108 6.48 2.33 -3.18
N HIS A 109 7.40 2.66 -4.05
CA HIS A 109 8.70 1.99 -4.19
C HIS A 109 9.84 2.87 -3.70
N VAL A 110 10.59 2.39 -2.72
CA VAL A 110 11.86 2.99 -2.31
C VAL A 110 12.92 2.63 -3.34
N LEU A 111 13.63 3.62 -3.86
CA LEU A 111 14.64 3.42 -4.88
C LEU A 111 15.91 2.83 -4.27
N ALA A 112 16.27 1.62 -4.67
CA ALA A 112 17.46 0.92 -4.21
C ALA A 112 17.90 -0.13 -5.23
N ASP A 113 19.20 -0.31 -5.42
CA ASP A 113 19.77 -1.26 -6.39
C ASP A 113 19.39 -2.72 -6.09
N SER A 114 19.18 -3.04 -4.82
CA SER A 114 18.71 -4.35 -4.35
C SER A 114 17.21 -4.59 -4.56
N GLY A 115 16.46 -3.59 -5.05
CA GLY A 115 15.03 -3.68 -5.31
C GLY A 115 14.66 -4.82 -6.27
N GLU A 116 13.47 -5.40 -6.10
CA GLU A 116 13.02 -6.52 -6.94
C GLU A 116 12.34 -6.04 -8.23
N ASP A 117 11.69 -4.86 -8.20
CA ASP A 117 10.91 -4.34 -9.31
C ASP A 117 11.74 -3.39 -10.18
N GLU A 118 11.65 -3.59 -11.49
CA GLU A 118 12.26 -2.67 -12.46
C GLU A 118 11.29 -1.55 -12.79
N LEU A 119 11.69 -0.34 -12.43
CA LEU A 119 10.91 0.87 -12.61
C LEU A 119 11.56 1.80 -13.63
N VAL A 120 10.73 2.64 -14.24
CA VAL A 120 11.17 3.81 -14.99
C VAL A 120 10.53 5.05 -14.41
N TYR A 121 11.28 6.15 -14.37
CA TYR A 121 10.79 7.42 -13.84
C TYR A 121 11.36 8.61 -14.62
N SER A 122 10.65 9.72 -14.55
CA SER A 122 11.12 11.02 -15.06
C SER A 122 11.81 11.81 -13.96
N GLU A 123 12.89 12.51 -14.28
CA GLU A 123 13.48 13.50 -13.37
C GLU A 123 12.80 14.87 -13.48
N GLU A 124 12.08 15.11 -14.56
CA GLU A 124 11.43 16.39 -14.84
C GLU A 124 9.98 16.44 -14.36
N THR A 125 9.36 15.26 -14.13
CA THR A 125 7.96 15.13 -13.73
C THR A 125 7.83 14.05 -12.65
N ASP A 126 6.67 14.00 -11.99
CA ASP A 126 6.34 12.94 -11.00
C ASP A 126 6.02 11.58 -11.64
N PHE A 127 6.22 11.45 -12.96
CA PHE A 127 5.93 10.19 -13.65
C PHE A 127 6.88 9.09 -13.19
N ALA A 128 6.29 7.99 -12.73
CA ALA A 128 6.97 6.72 -12.50
C ALA A 128 6.02 5.57 -12.85
N ALA A 129 6.54 4.51 -13.43
CA ALA A 129 5.78 3.33 -13.81
C ALA A 129 6.66 2.08 -13.75
N ASN A 130 6.01 0.92 -13.64
CA ASN A 130 6.69 -0.34 -13.90
C ASN A 130 7.20 -0.36 -15.35
N SER A 131 8.39 -0.90 -15.58
CA SER A 131 9.04 -0.90 -16.89
C SER A 131 8.20 -1.56 -17.99
N GLU A 132 7.33 -2.51 -17.61
CA GLU A 132 6.41 -3.17 -18.54
C GLU A 132 5.28 -2.25 -19.01
N VAL A 133 4.73 -1.45 -18.10
CA VAL A 133 3.65 -0.48 -18.39
C VAL A 133 4.17 0.67 -19.23
N ALA A 134 5.38 1.11 -18.99
CA ALA A 134 6.00 2.24 -19.70
C ALA A 134 6.49 1.95 -21.12
N LYS A 135 6.35 0.72 -21.63
CA LYS A 135 6.81 0.36 -22.99
C LYS A 135 6.26 1.26 -24.10
N ASN A 136 5.06 1.79 -23.91
CA ASN A 136 4.37 2.64 -24.88
C ASN A 136 4.38 4.13 -24.49
N HIS A 137 5.18 4.53 -23.50
CA HIS A 137 5.23 5.95 -23.11
C HIS A 137 5.93 6.79 -24.18
N PRO A 138 5.39 7.97 -24.59
CA PRO A 138 5.93 8.79 -25.68
C PRO A 138 7.36 9.27 -25.41
N ASP A 139 7.72 9.56 -24.17
CA ASP A 139 9.05 10.01 -23.74
C ASP A 139 9.93 8.89 -23.16
N ARG A 140 9.69 7.65 -23.57
CA ARG A 140 10.40 6.48 -23.04
C ARG A 140 11.93 6.64 -23.01
N ASP A 141 12.50 7.25 -24.04
CA ASP A 141 13.94 7.39 -24.16
C ASP A 141 14.56 8.41 -23.18
N LYS A 142 13.72 9.22 -22.53
CA LYS A 142 14.12 10.19 -21.49
C LYS A 142 13.95 9.62 -20.07
N LEU A 143 13.25 8.50 -19.92
CA LEU A 143 13.00 7.89 -18.62
C LEU A 143 14.26 7.19 -18.10
N LYS A 144 14.56 7.41 -16.82
CA LYS A 144 15.62 6.68 -16.12
C LYS A 144 15.09 5.35 -15.61
N LYS A 145 15.94 4.32 -15.69
CA LYS A 145 15.66 3.02 -15.10
C LYS A 145 16.22 2.96 -13.69
N CYS A 146 15.47 2.37 -12.79
CA CYS A 146 15.89 2.08 -11.43
C CYS A 146 15.27 0.79 -10.94
N ARG A 147 15.71 0.33 -9.79
CA ARG A 147 15.04 -0.75 -9.06
C ARG A 147 14.36 -0.20 -7.84
N GLY A 148 13.23 -0.82 -7.46
CA GLY A 148 12.40 -0.39 -6.35
C GLY A 148 12.10 -1.52 -5.37
N ILE A 149 11.96 -1.13 -4.11
CA ILE A 149 11.46 -1.97 -3.03
C ILE A 149 10.06 -1.47 -2.69
N GLU A 150 9.04 -2.27 -2.95
CA GLU A 150 7.65 -1.93 -2.60
C GLU A 150 7.47 -1.88 -1.08
N VAL A 151 7.20 -0.69 -0.54
CA VAL A 151 6.99 -0.47 0.91
C VAL A 151 5.55 -0.17 1.28
N GLY A 152 4.75 0.24 0.31
CA GLY A 152 3.33 0.54 0.51
C GLY A 152 2.52 0.32 -0.76
N HIS A 153 1.24 0.02 -0.59
CA HIS A 153 0.31 -0.18 -1.69
C HIS A 153 -1.09 0.28 -1.29
N ILE A 154 -1.76 0.99 -2.17
CA ILE A 154 -3.12 1.47 -1.97
C ILE A 154 -4.01 1.04 -3.12
N PHE A 155 -5.26 0.64 -2.81
CA PHE A 155 -6.19 0.06 -3.77
C PHE A 155 -7.58 0.67 -3.65
N GLN A 156 -8.23 0.84 -4.78
CA GLN A 156 -9.68 0.99 -4.86
C GLN A 156 -10.29 -0.38 -5.16
N LEU A 157 -10.81 -1.07 -4.14
CA LEU A 157 -11.34 -2.44 -4.27
C LEU A 157 -12.76 -2.48 -4.88
N GLY A 158 -13.46 -1.34 -4.88
CA GLY A 158 -14.86 -1.28 -5.31
C GLY A 158 -15.77 -2.16 -4.45
N THR A 159 -16.62 -2.95 -5.08
CA THR A 159 -17.60 -3.82 -4.42
C THR A 159 -17.19 -5.29 -4.34
N LYS A 160 -15.97 -5.63 -4.76
CA LYS A 160 -15.51 -7.02 -4.91
C LYS A 160 -15.76 -7.89 -3.67
N TYR A 161 -15.39 -7.40 -2.48
CA TYR A 161 -15.59 -8.13 -1.23
C TYR A 161 -17.01 -7.93 -0.67
N SER A 162 -17.52 -6.73 -0.74
CA SER A 162 -18.83 -6.40 -0.19
C SER A 162 -19.97 -7.15 -0.88
N GLU A 163 -19.96 -7.26 -2.20
CA GLU A 163 -20.94 -8.06 -2.94
C GLU A 163 -20.84 -9.55 -2.60
N ALA A 164 -19.62 -10.12 -2.65
CA ALA A 164 -19.40 -11.53 -2.35
C ALA A 164 -19.83 -11.91 -0.92
N MET A 165 -19.65 -10.99 0.04
CA MET A 165 -19.94 -11.22 1.47
C MET A 165 -21.26 -10.61 1.92
N LYS A 166 -22.02 -9.99 1.01
CA LYS A 166 -23.30 -9.31 1.31
C LYS A 166 -23.13 -8.24 2.38
N ALA A 167 -22.09 -7.44 2.28
CA ALA A 167 -21.85 -6.29 3.15
C ALA A 167 -22.52 -5.06 2.52
N GLU A 168 -23.71 -4.73 3.03
CA GLU A 168 -24.61 -3.71 2.50
C GLU A 168 -24.92 -2.68 3.57
N PHE A 169 -25.30 -1.48 3.14
CA PHE A 169 -25.86 -0.42 3.96
C PHE A 169 -27.21 0.03 3.39
N ILE A 170 -28.06 0.62 4.21
CA ILE A 170 -29.32 1.23 3.77
C ILE A 170 -29.04 2.69 3.40
N ASP A 171 -29.35 3.05 2.17
CA ASP A 171 -29.23 4.41 1.65
C ASP A 171 -30.30 5.37 2.17
N GLU A 172 -30.25 6.63 1.77
CA GLU A 172 -31.23 7.68 2.16
C GLU A 172 -32.67 7.38 1.72
N LEU A 173 -32.84 6.54 0.71
CA LEU A 173 -34.14 6.12 0.19
C LEU A 173 -34.62 4.80 0.80
N GLY A 174 -33.92 4.26 1.80
CA GLY A 174 -34.24 3.00 2.45
C GLY A 174 -33.90 1.76 1.63
N LYS A 175 -33.04 1.88 0.62
CA LYS A 175 -32.65 0.76 -0.25
C LYS A 175 -31.29 0.18 0.17
N PRO A 176 -31.12 -1.16 0.16
CA PRO A 176 -29.83 -1.77 0.38
C PRO A 176 -28.91 -1.53 -0.81
N LYS A 177 -27.63 -1.20 -0.51
CA LYS A 177 -26.56 -1.03 -1.49
C LYS A 177 -25.27 -1.66 -0.98
N PRO A 178 -24.46 -2.28 -1.85
CA PRO A 178 -23.15 -2.78 -1.44
C PRO A 178 -22.22 -1.63 -1.07
N LEU A 179 -21.39 -1.86 -0.04
CA LEU A 179 -20.35 -0.93 0.37
C LEU A 179 -19.23 -0.87 -0.67
N LEU A 180 -18.74 0.32 -0.99
CA LEU A 180 -17.49 0.45 -1.74
C LEU A 180 -16.31 0.46 -0.78
N MET A 181 -15.23 -0.22 -1.16
CA MET A 181 -14.09 -0.45 -0.29
C MET A 181 -12.80 0.09 -0.88
N GLY A 182 -11.93 0.62 -0.01
CA GLY A 182 -10.52 0.88 -0.26
C GLY A 182 -9.64 0.11 0.71
N CYS A 183 -8.42 -0.24 0.28
CA CYS A 183 -7.42 -0.91 1.10
C CYS A 183 -6.07 -0.20 0.98
N TYR A 184 -5.35 -0.06 2.10
CA TYR A 184 -4.14 0.74 2.16
C TYR A 184 -3.12 0.07 3.09
N GLY A 185 -2.05 -0.50 2.52
CA GLY A 185 -1.05 -1.27 3.24
C GLY A 185 0.32 -0.60 3.29
N ILE A 186 1.00 -0.74 4.43
CA ILE A 186 2.43 -0.39 4.60
C ILE A 186 3.15 -1.59 5.22
N GLY A 187 4.22 -2.05 4.55
CA GLY A 187 5.10 -3.08 5.06
C GLY A 187 6.08 -2.51 6.10
N VAL A 188 5.65 -2.42 7.36
CA VAL A 188 6.43 -1.74 8.42
C VAL A 188 7.82 -2.35 8.60
N SER A 189 7.92 -3.68 8.67
CA SER A 189 9.23 -4.37 8.75
C SER A 189 10.09 -4.10 7.51
N ARG A 190 9.46 -4.03 6.33
CA ARG A 190 10.15 -3.81 5.06
C ARG A 190 10.72 -2.40 4.94
N ILE A 191 10.07 -1.39 5.56
CA ILE A 191 10.61 -0.01 5.60
C ILE A 191 11.99 0.02 6.23
N VAL A 192 12.22 -0.72 7.32
CA VAL A 192 13.54 -0.77 7.97
C VAL A 192 14.60 -1.28 7.01
N ALA A 193 14.31 -2.37 6.29
CA ALA A 193 15.24 -2.92 5.30
C ALA A 193 15.45 -1.94 4.13
N ALA A 194 14.39 -1.31 3.62
CA ALA A 194 14.49 -0.36 2.53
C ALA A 194 15.29 0.90 2.92
N ALA A 195 15.14 1.38 4.15
CA ALA A 195 15.94 2.49 4.68
C ALA A 195 17.44 2.14 4.77
N ILE A 196 17.75 0.91 5.20
CA ILE A 196 19.14 0.42 5.25
C ILE A 196 19.71 0.34 3.84
N GLU A 197 18.97 -0.22 2.89
CA GLU A 197 19.42 -0.35 1.49
C GLU A 197 19.69 0.99 0.81
N GLN A 198 18.94 2.04 1.17
CA GLN A 198 19.21 3.40 0.69
C GLN A 198 20.33 4.13 1.44
N SER A 199 20.54 3.78 2.69
CA SER A 199 21.31 4.60 3.62
C SER A 199 22.41 3.77 4.28
N HIS A 200 23.42 3.40 3.50
CA HIS A 200 24.63 2.71 3.95
C HIS A 200 25.85 3.13 3.14
N ASP A 201 27.00 2.88 3.69
CA ASP A 201 28.30 2.96 3.00
C ASP A 201 29.14 1.70 3.26
N GLU A 202 30.40 1.72 2.82
CA GLU A 202 31.34 0.60 3.04
C GLU A 202 31.63 0.32 4.53
N LYS A 203 31.32 1.26 5.42
CA LYS A 203 31.56 1.15 6.87
C LYS A 203 30.35 0.63 7.63
N GLY A 204 29.14 0.72 7.06
CA GLY A 204 27.92 0.23 7.69
C GLY A 204 26.66 1.03 7.38
N ILE A 205 25.67 0.86 8.25
CA ILE A 205 24.35 1.46 8.13
C ILE A 205 24.39 2.92 8.57
N ILE A 206 23.78 3.79 7.76
CA ILE A 206 23.56 5.21 8.07
C ILE A 206 22.06 5.43 8.20
N PHE A 207 21.50 5.27 9.41
CA PHE A 207 20.08 5.46 9.59
C PHE A 207 19.67 6.93 9.37
N PRO A 208 18.57 7.18 8.63
CA PRO A 208 17.91 8.48 8.66
C PRO A 208 17.61 8.88 10.10
N SER A 209 17.85 10.14 10.46
CA SER A 209 17.70 10.62 11.85
C SER A 209 16.30 10.41 12.41
N SER A 210 15.27 10.42 11.55
CA SER A 210 13.87 10.21 11.89
C SER A 210 13.54 8.80 12.41
N ILE A 211 14.35 7.79 12.07
CA ILE A 211 14.18 6.40 12.49
C ILE A 211 15.40 5.81 13.20
N ALA A 212 16.43 6.63 13.40
CA ALA A 212 17.60 6.20 14.17
C ALA A 212 17.19 5.92 15.62
N PRO A 213 17.56 4.77 16.20
CA PRO A 213 17.17 4.42 17.58
C PRO A 213 17.78 5.36 18.63
N PHE A 214 18.87 6.03 18.29
CA PHE A 214 19.59 6.98 19.15
C PHE A 214 20.17 8.12 18.33
N GLU A 215 20.11 9.35 18.82
CA GLU A 215 20.76 10.50 18.19
C GLU A 215 22.30 10.47 18.43
N VAL A 216 22.70 9.97 19.58
CA VAL A 216 24.11 9.86 20.01
C VAL A 216 24.31 8.55 20.76
N ILE A 217 25.40 7.87 20.48
CA ILE A 217 25.88 6.70 21.22
C ILE A 217 27.22 7.08 21.87
N LEU A 218 27.32 6.92 23.20
CA LEU A 218 28.54 7.17 24.01
C LEU A 218 29.29 5.87 24.22
#